data_2ba766e48d5389736dff3cf578d360a5
#
_entry.id   2ba766e48d5389736dff3cf578d360a5
#
_cell.length_a   1.000
_cell.length_b   1.000
_cell.length_c   1.000
_cell.angle_alpha   90.00
_cell.angle_beta   90.00
_cell.angle_gamma   90.00
#
_symmetry.space_group_name_H-M   'P 1'
#
loop_
_entity.id
_entity.type
_entity.pdbx_description
1 polymer ?
#
loop_
_entity_poly.entity_id
_entity_poly.type
_entity_poly.pdbx_seq_one_letter_code
_entity_poly.pdbx_strand_id
1 'polypeptide(L)'
;MANLSSAFGQITIKAKSIEAIKNLIILQNEFEKTSCYETNLNSFYLNENELNKQIKEHSIQTGDDYFVYKDDFTATGRWSFESNVRWFLDSLDFSDNDSEEIRKLKEKCQNEFYEIHFDINDEESGCQFIQSAIATIDYDPITKEKDYTYDVTTNYDYTVDNLIKLGFYNDGEILSANWLIDNYNNYFYDEDNKTDKLFIDNKTEIVDLLKKHPYRNCVYYDLEDLIVDHKELETFLNQKRY
;
A
#
# COMPACT_ATOMS: atom_id res chain seq x y z
N MET A 1 19.17 -2.21 -1.73
CA MET A 1 17.84 -1.74 -2.17
C MET A 1 17.06 -1.38 -0.91
N ALA A 2 16.36 -0.25 -0.89
CA ALA A 2 15.48 0.06 0.24
C ALA A 2 14.26 -0.86 0.12
N ASN A 3 13.87 -1.51 1.23
CA ASN A 3 12.63 -2.25 1.27
C ASN A 3 11.49 -1.23 1.36
N LEU A 4 10.68 -1.19 0.33
CA LEU A 4 9.52 -0.31 0.24
C LEU A 4 8.26 -1.17 0.36
N SER A 5 7.36 -0.75 1.23
CA SER A 5 6.02 -1.31 1.30
C SER A 5 5.06 -0.55 0.40
N SER A 6 4.07 -1.24 -0.10
CA SER A 6 2.91 -0.65 -0.79
C SER A 6 1.71 -0.76 0.14
N ALA A 7 1.02 0.35 0.37
CA ALA A 7 -0.14 0.38 1.23
C ALA A 7 -1.31 1.10 0.57
N PHE A 8 -2.52 0.71 0.92
CA PHE A 8 -3.74 1.40 0.54
C PHE A 8 -4.85 1.16 1.56
N GLY A 9 -5.87 1.96 1.50
CA GLY A 9 -7.00 1.83 2.41
C GLY A 9 -7.84 3.09 2.47
N GLN A 10 -8.49 3.30 3.62
CA GLN A 10 -9.34 4.45 3.85
C GLN A 10 -8.78 5.31 4.98
N ILE A 11 -8.83 6.63 4.78
CA ILE A 11 -8.58 7.62 5.81
C ILE A 11 -9.89 8.26 6.25
N THR A 12 -10.05 8.47 7.55
CA THR A 12 -11.13 9.25 8.14
C THR A 12 -10.54 10.36 9.00
N ILE A 13 -10.88 11.61 8.71
CA ILE A 13 -10.48 12.76 9.54
C ILE A 13 -11.72 13.31 10.22
N LYS A 14 -11.69 13.37 11.55
CA LYS A 14 -12.68 14.08 12.38
C LYS A 14 -12.04 15.35 12.92
N ALA A 15 -12.71 16.48 12.78
CA ALA A 15 -12.22 17.75 13.33
C ALA A 15 -13.39 18.65 13.75
N LYS A 16 -13.13 19.62 14.62
CA LYS A 16 -14.16 20.57 15.08
C LYS A 16 -14.62 21.55 14.00
N SER A 17 -13.86 21.68 12.93
CA SER A 17 -14.21 22.56 11.82
C SER A 17 -13.76 21.99 10.47
N ILE A 18 -14.46 22.35 9.40
CA ILE A 18 -14.02 22.08 8.03
C ILE A 18 -12.69 22.75 7.73
N GLU A 19 -12.42 23.93 8.32
CA GLU A 19 -11.17 24.63 8.14
C GLU A 19 -9.98 23.86 8.77
N ALA A 20 -10.20 23.18 9.89
CA ALA A 20 -9.18 22.28 10.49
C ALA A 20 -8.85 21.12 9.54
N ILE A 21 -9.84 20.46 8.95
CA ILE A 21 -9.64 19.41 7.94
C ILE A 21 -8.81 19.97 6.76
N LYS A 22 -9.20 21.15 6.26
CA LYS A 22 -8.50 21.82 5.16
C LYS A 22 -7.04 22.14 5.50
N ASN A 23 -6.78 22.63 6.70
CA ASN A 23 -5.41 22.95 7.15
C ASN A 23 -4.54 21.68 7.24
N LEU A 24 -5.09 20.54 7.71
CA LEU A 24 -4.40 19.26 7.73
C LEU A 24 -4.07 18.79 6.31
N ILE A 25 -5.01 18.90 5.37
CA ILE A 25 -4.82 18.54 3.95
C ILE A 25 -3.70 19.39 3.33
N ILE A 26 -3.73 20.70 3.55
CA ILE A 26 -2.69 21.60 3.02
C ILE A 26 -1.33 21.28 3.63
N LEU A 27 -1.28 21.06 4.95
CA LEU A 27 -0.03 20.74 5.64
C LEU A 27 0.56 19.42 5.09
N GLN A 28 -0.28 18.41 4.91
CA GLN A 28 0.13 17.13 4.32
C GLN A 28 0.67 17.30 2.89
N ASN A 29 -0.03 18.07 2.06
CA ASN A 29 0.41 18.32 0.69
C ASN A 29 1.72 19.11 0.62
N GLU A 30 1.97 20.06 1.54
CA GLU A 30 3.26 20.76 1.63
C GLU A 30 4.37 19.83 2.12
N PHE A 31 4.05 18.94 3.04
CA PHE A 31 4.97 17.94 3.54
C PHE A 31 5.40 16.94 2.47
N GLU A 32 4.46 16.46 1.65
CA GLU A 32 4.72 15.60 0.48
C GLU A 32 5.75 16.20 -0.49
N LYS A 33 5.71 17.52 -0.72
CA LYS A 33 6.65 18.20 -1.62
C LYS A 33 8.08 18.20 -1.08
N THR A 34 8.24 18.07 0.22
CA THR A 34 9.55 18.10 0.92
C THR A 34 10.02 16.73 1.35
N SER A 35 9.16 15.72 1.25
CA SER A 35 9.48 14.36 1.64
C SER A 35 10.55 13.76 0.75
N CYS A 36 11.49 13.03 1.34
CA CYS A 36 12.46 12.31 0.55
C CYS A 36 11.83 11.01 0.00
N TYR A 37 12.43 10.51 -1.07
CA TYR A 37 12.04 9.30 -1.78
C TYR A 37 11.73 8.09 -0.88
N GLU A 38 12.44 7.94 0.26
CA GLU A 38 12.27 6.81 1.17
C GLU A 38 11.07 6.90 2.10
N THR A 39 10.44 8.07 2.16
CA THR A 39 9.30 8.37 3.02
C THR A 39 8.16 9.00 2.24
N ASN A 40 8.17 8.80 0.92
CA ASN A 40 7.17 9.40 0.05
C ASN A 40 5.82 8.70 0.24
N LEU A 41 4.93 9.39 0.94
CA LEU A 41 3.50 9.09 1.05
C LEU A 41 2.77 9.52 -0.22
N ASN A 42 3.25 9.16 -1.41
CA ASN A 42 2.79 9.66 -2.72
C ASN A 42 1.28 9.64 -2.93
N SER A 43 0.55 9.19 -1.98
CA SER A 43 -0.88 9.02 -2.14
C SER A 43 -1.67 9.39 -0.91
N PHE A 44 -1.00 9.86 0.10
CA PHE A 44 -1.65 10.63 1.14
C PHE A 44 -2.06 12.03 0.59
N TYR A 45 -2.24 12.07 -0.71
CA TYR A 45 -2.77 13.22 -1.43
C TYR A 45 -4.24 13.34 -1.07
N LEU A 46 -4.51 13.94 0.07
CA LEU A 46 -5.85 14.37 0.42
C LEU A 46 -6.25 15.41 -0.62
N ASN A 47 -7.14 15.00 -1.51
CA ASN A 47 -7.52 15.82 -2.63
C ASN A 47 -8.41 16.96 -2.12
N GLU A 48 -7.90 18.19 -2.12
CA GLU A 48 -8.70 19.38 -1.75
C GLU A 48 -9.97 19.49 -2.61
N ASN A 49 -9.95 18.98 -3.84
CA ASN A 49 -11.11 18.93 -4.70
C ASN A 49 -12.15 17.93 -4.19
N GLU A 50 -11.74 16.78 -3.63
CA GLU A 50 -12.67 15.84 -3.03
C GLU A 50 -13.31 16.40 -1.76
N LEU A 51 -12.56 17.08 -0.90
CA LEU A 51 -13.14 17.81 0.22
C LEU A 51 -14.16 18.84 -0.23
N ASN A 52 -13.83 19.67 -1.23
CA ASN A 52 -14.75 20.67 -1.77
C ASN A 52 -15.99 20.05 -2.40
N LYS A 53 -15.87 18.88 -3.03
CA LYS A 53 -16.99 18.11 -3.56
C LYS A 53 -17.88 17.61 -2.42
N GLN A 54 -17.32 17.00 -1.40
CA GLN A 54 -18.07 16.52 -0.23
C GLN A 54 -18.80 17.65 0.50
N ILE A 55 -18.20 18.84 0.60
CA ILE A 55 -18.86 20.04 1.13
C ILE A 55 -20.09 20.42 0.28
N LYS A 56 -19.92 20.46 -1.05
CA LYS A 56 -21.00 20.84 -1.97
C LYS A 56 -22.15 19.83 -1.99
N GLU A 57 -21.84 18.57 -1.89
CA GLU A 57 -22.81 17.46 -1.90
C GLU A 57 -23.45 17.25 -0.53
N HIS A 58 -23.08 18.04 0.49
CA HIS A 58 -23.49 17.84 1.88
C HIS A 58 -23.23 16.42 2.40
N SER A 59 -22.20 15.76 1.85
CA SER A 59 -21.80 14.40 2.21
C SER A 59 -20.84 14.35 3.40
N ILE A 60 -20.29 15.49 3.82
CA ILE A 60 -19.54 15.58 5.07
C ILE A 60 -20.51 15.29 6.22
N GLN A 61 -20.24 14.19 6.91
CA GLN A 61 -21.03 13.83 8.08
C GLN A 61 -20.74 14.83 9.21
N THR A 62 -21.79 15.37 9.79
CA THR A 62 -21.71 16.21 10.98
C THR A 62 -22.16 15.39 12.17
N GLY A 63 -21.27 15.22 13.16
CA GLY A 63 -21.64 14.82 14.51
C GLY A 63 -22.13 16.03 15.30
N ASP A 64 -22.49 15.83 16.58
CA ASP A 64 -22.99 16.92 17.42
C ASP A 64 -21.97 18.07 17.58
N ASP A 65 -20.64 17.78 17.50
CA ASP A 65 -19.57 18.75 17.69
C ASP A 65 -18.37 18.58 16.72
N TYR A 66 -18.53 17.84 15.62
CA TYR A 66 -17.41 17.59 14.69
C TYR A 66 -17.87 17.33 13.25
N PHE A 67 -16.95 17.52 12.31
CA PHE A 67 -17.08 17.18 10.90
C PHE A 67 -16.24 15.95 10.60
N VAL A 68 -16.70 15.09 9.69
CA VAL A 68 -16.00 13.87 9.28
C VAL A 68 -15.75 13.90 7.77
N TYR A 69 -14.50 13.88 7.40
CA TYR A 69 -14.05 13.68 6.01
C TYR A 69 -13.55 12.25 5.83
N LYS A 70 -13.88 11.63 4.70
CA LYS A 70 -13.39 10.30 4.32
C LYS A 70 -12.83 10.31 2.92
N ASP A 71 -11.74 9.62 2.70
CA ASP A 71 -11.11 9.43 1.39
C ASP A 71 -10.37 8.10 1.34
N ASP A 72 -10.13 7.61 0.13
CA ASP A 72 -9.27 6.47 -0.08
C ASP A 72 -7.83 6.97 -0.26
N PHE A 73 -6.86 6.16 0.15
CA PHE A 73 -5.45 6.47 -0.06
C PHE A 73 -4.68 5.28 -0.62
N THR A 74 -3.58 5.57 -1.30
CA THR A 74 -2.53 4.63 -1.65
C THR A 74 -1.20 5.22 -1.17
N ALA A 75 -0.24 4.44 -0.74
CA ALA A 75 1.01 4.91 -0.15
C ALA A 75 2.19 3.98 -0.45
N THR A 76 3.38 4.54 -0.38
CA THR A 76 4.63 3.77 -0.33
C THR A 76 5.36 4.12 0.94
N GLY A 77 5.70 3.12 1.76
CA GLY A 77 6.41 3.30 3.01
C GLY A 77 7.79 2.64 3.00
N ARG A 78 8.65 3.06 3.92
CA ARG A 78 9.90 2.34 4.17
C ARG A 78 9.63 1.28 5.23
N TRP A 79 9.81 0.00 4.88
CA TRP A 79 9.57 -1.18 5.71
C TRP A 79 8.08 -1.49 5.95
N SER A 80 7.27 -0.46 6.26
CA SER A 80 5.83 -0.57 6.45
C SER A 80 5.18 0.81 6.41
N PHE A 81 3.87 0.86 6.22
CA PHE A 81 3.10 2.10 6.30
C PHE A 81 3.11 2.73 7.71
N GLU A 82 3.36 1.95 8.76
CA GLU A 82 3.51 2.48 10.12
C GLU A 82 4.56 3.59 10.19
N SER A 83 5.69 3.44 9.51
CA SER A 83 6.75 4.45 9.48
C SER A 83 6.26 5.77 8.89
N ASN A 84 5.36 5.72 7.92
CA ASN A 84 4.78 6.91 7.29
C ASN A 84 3.82 7.64 8.24
N VAL A 85 2.97 6.90 8.96
CA VAL A 85 2.06 7.49 9.95
C VAL A 85 2.83 8.16 11.08
N ARG A 86 3.88 7.51 11.58
CA ARG A 86 4.77 8.09 12.61
C ARG A 86 5.45 9.37 12.11
N TRP A 87 5.96 9.33 10.89
CA TRP A 87 6.64 10.49 10.32
C TRP A 87 5.67 11.65 10.05
N PHE A 88 4.44 11.37 9.62
CA PHE A 88 3.41 12.39 9.53
C PHE A 88 3.12 13.01 10.91
N LEU A 89 2.98 12.20 11.95
CA LEU A 89 2.80 12.68 13.31
C LEU A 89 3.94 13.61 13.75
N ASP A 90 5.20 13.22 13.50
CA ASP A 90 6.37 14.01 13.81
C ASP A 90 6.39 15.33 13.01
N SER A 91 5.89 15.31 11.76
CA SER A 91 5.82 16.49 10.91
C SER A 91 4.86 17.58 11.41
N LEU A 92 3.92 17.23 12.28
CA LEU A 92 3.03 18.19 12.93
C LEU A 92 3.73 19.03 13.98
N ASP A 93 4.92 18.61 14.45
CA ASP A 93 5.74 19.38 15.37
C ASP A 93 6.55 20.49 14.65
N PHE A 94 6.86 21.55 15.38
CA PHE A 94 7.70 22.61 14.84
C PHE A 94 9.13 22.12 14.60
N SER A 95 9.68 22.54 13.45
CA SER A 95 11.08 22.29 13.09
C SER A 95 11.79 23.62 12.87
N ASP A 96 13.12 23.64 13.11
CA ASP A 96 13.96 24.80 12.80
C ASP A 96 14.01 25.11 11.31
N ASN A 97 13.73 24.14 10.47
CA ASN A 97 13.70 24.25 9.02
C ASN A 97 12.35 24.69 8.45
N ASP A 98 11.31 24.83 9.29
CA ASP A 98 9.99 25.24 8.82
C ASP A 98 10.03 26.69 8.30
N SER A 99 9.44 26.89 7.11
CA SER A 99 9.15 28.24 6.64
C SER A 99 8.12 28.93 7.54
N GLU A 100 8.04 30.25 7.47
CA GLU A 100 7.03 31.01 8.24
C GLU A 100 5.60 30.58 7.91
N GLU A 101 5.34 30.23 6.66
CA GLU A 101 4.03 29.73 6.19
C GLU A 101 3.70 28.36 6.79
N ILE A 102 4.65 27.45 6.78
CA ILE A 102 4.50 26.12 7.40
C ILE A 102 4.31 26.24 8.91
N ARG A 103 5.08 27.11 9.58
CA ARG A 103 4.90 27.35 11.03
C ARG A 103 3.50 27.83 11.36
N LYS A 104 2.97 28.79 10.60
CA LYS A 104 1.59 29.28 10.77
C LYS A 104 0.55 28.19 10.55
N LEU A 105 0.80 27.30 9.58
CA LEU A 105 -0.11 26.20 9.28
C LEU A 105 -0.10 25.15 10.40
N LYS A 106 1.09 24.77 10.89
CA LYS A 106 1.25 23.88 12.05
C LYS A 106 0.60 24.49 13.31
N GLU A 107 0.79 25.80 13.57
CA GLU A 107 0.14 26.48 14.68
C GLU A 107 -1.39 26.41 14.60
N LYS A 108 -1.98 26.58 13.41
CA LYS A 108 -3.42 26.39 13.22
C LYS A 108 -3.84 24.96 13.52
N CYS A 109 -3.14 23.95 12.99
CA CYS A 109 -3.44 22.55 13.26
C CYS A 109 -3.34 22.23 14.76
N GLN A 110 -2.32 22.74 15.46
CA GLN A 110 -2.14 22.53 16.90
C GLN A 110 -3.17 23.26 17.79
N ASN A 111 -3.94 24.17 17.24
CA ASN A 111 -5.02 24.88 17.96
C ASN A 111 -6.41 24.29 17.70
N GLU A 112 -6.50 23.24 16.88
CA GLU A 112 -7.74 22.57 16.53
C GLU A 112 -7.73 21.12 17.02
N PHE A 113 -8.85 20.65 17.53
CA PHE A 113 -9.03 19.23 17.81
C PHE A 113 -9.19 18.46 16.50
N TYR A 114 -8.46 17.34 16.37
CA TYR A 114 -8.68 16.37 15.29
C TYR A 114 -8.32 14.94 15.70
N GLU A 115 -8.96 14.00 15.03
CA GLU A 115 -8.64 12.57 15.04
C GLU A 115 -8.46 12.14 13.59
N ILE A 116 -7.38 11.43 13.31
CA ILE A 116 -7.13 10.82 11.99
C ILE A 116 -7.09 9.32 12.18
N HIS A 117 -7.95 8.62 11.48
CA HIS A 117 -8.06 7.18 11.51
C HIS A 117 -7.74 6.60 10.14
N PHE A 118 -6.96 5.53 10.11
CA PHE A 118 -6.57 4.80 8.91
C PHE A 118 -6.98 3.34 9.03
N ASP A 119 -7.71 2.86 8.03
CA ASP A 119 -7.87 1.43 7.75
C ASP A 119 -6.89 1.07 6.63
N ILE A 120 -5.96 0.15 6.89
CA ILE A 120 -4.77 -0.04 6.07
C ILE A 120 -4.67 -1.49 5.62
N ASN A 121 -4.38 -1.71 4.33
CA ASN A 121 -3.74 -2.92 3.83
C ASN A 121 -2.31 -2.54 3.40
N ASP A 122 -1.32 -3.29 3.88
CA ASP A 122 0.11 -3.01 3.69
C ASP A 122 0.85 -4.29 3.28
N GLU A 123 1.68 -4.22 2.25
CA GLU A 123 2.54 -5.31 1.82
C GLU A 123 3.98 -4.86 1.62
N GLU A 124 4.93 -5.73 1.87
CA GLU A 124 6.34 -5.50 1.60
C GLU A 124 6.98 -6.78 1.06
N SER A 125 7.40 -6.73 -0.19
CA SER A 125 7.90 -7.89 -0.92
C SER A 125 9.26 -8.38 -0.44
N GLY A 126 10.12 -7.51 0.04
CA GLY A 126 11.46 -7.87 0.50
C GLY A 126 11.46 -8.61 1.85
N CYS A 127 10.57 -8.23 2.77
CA CYS A 127 10.34 -8.94 4.03
C CYS A 127 9.22 -9.98 3.92
N GLN A 128 8.52 -10.03 2.78
CA GLN A 128 7.42 -10.96 2.50
C GLN A 128 6.33 -10.90 3.57
N PHE A 129 5.82 -9.72 3.88
CA PHE A 129 4.66 -9.58 4.73
C PHE A 129 3.46 -8.98 3.99
N ILE A 130 2.28 -9.39 4.40
CA ILE A 130 1.00 -8.77 4.07
C ILE A 130 0.23 -8.62 5.37
N GLN A 131 -0.28 -7.43 5.64
CA GLN A 131 -1.05 -7.18 6.85
C GLN A 131 -2.21 -6.21 6.61
N SER A 132 -3.27 -6.37 7.41
CA SER A 132 -4.25 -5.31 7.62
C SER A 132 -3.99 -4.69 8.99
N ALA A 133 -4.07 -3.38 9.07
CA ALA A 133 -3.81 -2.63 10.29
C ALA A 133 -4.78 -1.45 10.43
N ILE A 134 -4.89 -0.95 11.65
CA ILE A 134 -5.59 0.28 11.99
C ILE A 134 -4.58 1.21 12.65
N ALA A 135 -4.54 2.46 12.21
CA ALA A 135 -3.78 3.50 12.90
C ALA A 135 -4.69 4.65 13.27
N THR A 136 -4.44 5.24 14.43
CA THR A 136 -5.18 6.43 14.89
C THR A 136 -4.19 7.46 15.42
N ILE A 137 -4.41 8.73 15.05
CA ILE A 137 -3.74 9.90 15.59
C ILE A 137 -4.80 10.78 16.22
N ASP A 138 -4.66 11.06 17.51
CA ASP A 138 -5.50 11.99 18.25
C ASP A 138 -4.67 13.19 18.68
N TYR A 139 -5.24 14.39 18.57
CA TYR A 139 -4.63 15.60 19.06
C TYR A 139 -5.65 16.48 19.82
N ASP A 140 -5.32 16.79 21.07
CA ASP A 140 -6.09 17.71 21.91
C ASP A 140 -5.36 19.08 22.03
N PRO A 141 -5.93 20.17 21.50
CA PRO A 141 -5.30 21.48 21.55
C PRO A 141 -5.29 22.10 22.95
N ILE A 142 -6.04 21.56 23.92
CA ILE A 142 -6.08 22.05 25.31
C ILE A 142 -4.93 21.46 26.10
N THR A 143 -4.83 20.12 26.10
CA THR A 143 -3.76 19.40 26.81
C THR A 143 -2.45 19.39 26.06
N LYS A 144 -2.48 19.63 24.72
CA LYS A 144 -1.34 19.49 23.79
C LYS A 144 -0.83 18.04 23.69
N GLU A 145 -1.67 17.09 24.09
CA GLU A 145 -1.36 15.69 23.98
C GLU A 145 -1.62 15.21 22.56
N LYS A 146 -0.67 14.43 22.06
CA LYS A 146 -0.81 13.61 20.86
C LYS A 146 -0.82 12.16 21.29
N ASP A 147 -1.83 11.44 20.91
CA ASP A 147 -1.88 9.98 21.05
C ASP A 147 -1.75 9.33 19.68
N TYR A 148 -1.06 8.21 19.65
CA TYR A 148 -0.83 7.46 18.43
C TYR A 148 -0.92 5.97 18.73
N THR A 149 -1.74 5.29 17.95
CA THR A 149 -1.84 3.84 17.97
C THR A 149 -1.63 3.27 16.57
N TYR A 150 -1.04 2.09 16.50
CA TYR A 150 -0.92 1.29 15.28
C TYR A 150 -1.11 -0.18 15.66
N ASP A 151 -2.21 -0.75 15.24
CA ASP A 151 -2.61 -2.11 15.59
C ASP A 151 -2.72 -2.96 14.33
N VAL A 152 -1.87 -3.98 14.21
CA VAL A 152 -2.01 -5.00 13.17
C VAL A 152 -3.20 -5.89 13.53
N THR A 153 -4.25 -5.80 12.74
CA THR A 153 -5.50 -6.56 12.95
C THR A 153 -5.42 -7.97 12.37
N THR A 154 -4.70 -8.13 11.27
CA THR A 154 -4.53 -9.42 10.59
C THR A 154 -3.18 -9.49 9.89
N ASN A 155 -2.47 -10.60 10.10
CA ASN A 155 -1.32 -10.98 9.28
C ASN A 155 -1.75 -12.09 8.32
N TYR A 156 -1.34 -11.98 7.08
CA TYR A 156 -1.62 -12.97 6.04
C TYR A 156 -0.32 -13.65 5.60
N ASP A 157 -0.43 -14.90 5.18
CA ASP A 157 0.69 -15.55 4.49
C ASP A 157 1.00 -14.81 3.18
N TYR A 158 2.28 -14.63 2.88
CA TYR A 158 2.73 -13.96 1.65
C TYR A 158 2.56 -14.92 0.48
N THR A 159 1.40 -14.88 -0.16
CA THR A 159 1.02 -15.73 -1.28
C THR A 159 0.36 -14.93 -2.40
N VAL A 160 0.45 -15.44 -3.63
CA VAL A 160 -0.22 -14.85 -4.79
C VAL A 160 -1.73 -14.66 -4.53
N ASP A 161 -2.40 -15.68 -3.97
CA ASP A 161 -3.84 -15.63 -3.70
C ASP A 161 -4.21 -14.51 -2.71
N ASN A 162 -3.42 -14.32 -1.64
CA ASN A 162 -3.67 -13.26 -0.67
C ASN A 162 -3.38 -11.87 -1.25
N LEU A 163 -2.33 -11.73 -2.05
CA LEU A 163 -2.00 -10.47 -2.72
C LEU A 163 -3.09 -10.04 -3.70
N ILE A 164 -3.59 -10.96 -4.52
CA ILE A 164 -4.72 -10.70 -5.43
C ILE A 164 -6.01 -10.43 -4.65
N LYS A 165 -6.33 -11.27 -3.67
CA LYS A 165 -7.56 -11.14 -2.85
C LYS A 165 -7.65 -9.80 -2.13
N LEU A 166 -6.53 -9.27 -1.66
CA LEU A 166 -6.47 -7.99 -0.96
C LEU A 166 -6.36 -6.80 -1.93
N GLY A 167 -6.15 -7.03 -3.23
CA GLY A 167 -6.13 -5.98 -4.25
C GLY A 167 -4.77 -5.31 -4.47
N PHE A 168 -3.67 -5.92 -4.01
CA PHE A 168 -2.32 -5.41 -4.31
C PHE A 168 -1.96 -5.60 -5.78
N TYR A 169 -2.41 -6.71 -6.37
CA TYR A 169 -2.15 -7.07 -7.77
C TYR A 169 -3.42 -7.62 -8.41
N ASN A 170 -3.53 -7.50 -9.73
CA ASN A 170 -4.55 -8.17 -10.51
C ASN A 170 -4.14 -9.61 -10.83
N ASP A 171 -5.13 -10.44 -11.18
CA ASP A 171 -4.87 -11.80 -11.64
C ASP A 171 -3.99 -11.79 -12.90
N GLY A 172 -2.90 -12.57 -12.86
CA GLY A 172 -1.92 -12.66 -13.94
C GLY A 172 -0.77 -11.65 -13.89
N GLU A 173 -0.76 -10.67 -12.98
CA GLU A 173 0.36 -9.74 -12.78
C GLU A 173 1.49 -10.35 -11.94
N ILE A 174 1.17 -11.34 -11.11
CA ILE A 174 2.14 -12.07 -10.28
C ILE A 174 1.84 -13.56 -10.31
N LEU A 175 2.85 -14.38 -10.06
CA LEU A 175 2.72 -15.83 -10.00
C LEU A 175 3.68 -16.46 -8.98
N SER A 176 3.42 -17.73 -8.64
CA SER A 176 4.35 -18.60 -7.93
C SER A 176 4.32 -19.99 -8.55
N ALA A 177 5.29 -20.85 -8.24
CA ALA A 177 5.28 -22.20 -8.74
C ALA A 177 4.03 -22.98 -8.30
N ASN A 178 3.56 -22.80 -7.04
CA ASN A 178 2.32 -23.42 -6.57
C ASN A 178 1.10 -22.86 -7.29
N TRP A 179 0.97 -21.54 -7.37
CA TRP A 179 -0.15 -20.91 -8.07
C TRP A 179 -0.21 -21.32 -9.54
N LEU A 180 0.97 -21.36 -10.22
CA LEU A 180 1.04 -21.78 -11.61
C LEU A 180 0.63 -23.25 -11.81
N ILE A 181 0.97 -24.15 -10.87
CA ILE A 181 0.51 -25.54 -10.91
C ILE A 181 -1.03 -25.61 -10.88
N ASP A 182 -1.65 -24.86 -9.99
CA ASP A 182 -3.10 -24.88 -9.78
C ASP A 182 -3.86 -24.19 -10.92
N ASN A 183 -3.27 -23.15 -11.52
CA ASN A 183 -3.87 -22.33 -12.57
C ASN A 183 -3.32 -22.64 -13.97
N TYR A 184 -2.58 -23.73 -14.16
CA TYR A 184 -1.80 -24.02 -15.37
C TYR A 184 -2.59 -23.87 -16.67
N ASN A 185 -3.76 -24.46 -16.76
CA ASN A 185 -4.58 -24.42 -17.98
C ASN A 185 -5.22 -23.05 -18.25
N ASN A 186 -5.36 -22.22 -17.20
CA ASN A 186 -5.91 -20.88 -17.34
C ASN A 186 -4.81 -19.88 -17.73
N TYR A 187 -3.58 -20.18 -17.34
CA TYR A 187 -2.41 -19.35 -17.64
C TYR A 187 -1.87 -19.63 -19.05
N PHE A 188 -1.75 -20.92 -19.45
CA PHE A 188 -1.30 -21.35 -20.77
C PHE A 188 -2.50 -21.88 -21.56
N TYR A 189 -3.12 -21.04 -22.36
CA TYR A 189 -4.34 -21.39 -23.11
C TYR A 189 -4.26 -21.04 -24.61
N ASP A 190 -3.29 -20.26 -25.04
CA ASP A 190 -3.16 -19.78 -26.42
C ASP A 190 -2.21 -20.71 -27.23
N GLU A 191 -2.79 -21.66 -27.96
CA GLU A 191 -2.04 -22.60 -28.81
C GLU A 191 -1.31 -21.93 -29.99
N ASP A 192 -1.69 -20.71 -30.34
CA ASP A 192 -1.02 -19.91 -31.38
C ASP A 192 0.21 -19.18 -30.81
N ASN A 193 0.27 -18.98 -29.51
CA ASN A 193 1.44 -18.44 -28.82
C ASN A 193 2.51 -19.54 -28.67
N LYS A 194 3.72 -19.29 -29.16
CA LYS A 194 4.81 -20.26 -29.14
C LYS A 194 5.23 -20.67 -27.71
N THR A 195 5.16 -19.74 -26.77
CA THR A 195 5.51 -20.01 -25.37
C THR A 195 4.42 -20.86 -24.73
N ASP A 196 3.16 -20.47 -24.87
CA ASP A 196 2.04 -21.23 -24.32
C ASP A 196 2.01 -22.64 -24.91
N LYS A 197 2.17 -22.76 -26.22
CA LYS A 197 2.24 -24.08 -26.88
C LYS A 197 3.35 -24.97 -26.33
N LEU A 198 4.55 -24.40 -26.06
CA LEU A 198 5.64 -25.16 -25.45
C LEU A 198 5.27 -25.67 -24.07
N PHE A 199 4.58 -24.88 -23.26
CA PHE A 199 4.11 -25.27 -21.93
C PHE A 199 2.97 -26.28 -22.02
N ILE A 200 1.99 -26.07 -22.89
CA ILE A 200 0.86 -27.01 -23.13
C ILE A 200 1.37 -28.38 -23.54
N ASP A 201 2.27 -28.45 -24.55
CA ASP A 201 2.80 -29.70 -25.08
C ASP A 201 3.67 -30.48 -24.08
N ASN A 202 4.25 -29.82 -23.07
CA ASN A 202 5.14 -30.43 -22.07
C ASN A 202 4.60 -30.30 -20.62
N LYS A 203 3.29 -30.18 -20.46
CA LYS A 203 2.64 -29.89 -19.16
C LYS A 203 3.10 -30.85 -18.04
N THR A 204 3.11 -32.15 -18.28
CA THR A 204 3.41 -33.14 -17.23
C THR A 204 4.81 -32.94 -16.67
N GLU A 205 5.81 -32.80 -17.54
CA GLU A 205 7.21 -32.63 -17.19
C GLU A 205 7.43 -31.28 -16.47
N ILE A 206 6.80 -30.22 -16.97
CA ILE A 206 6.93 -28.88 -16.37
C ILE A 206 6.27 -28.84 -15.00
N VAL A 207 5.07 -29.39 -14.83
CA VAL A 207 4.41 -29.46 -13.52
C VAL A 207 5.25 -30.29 -12.53
N ASP A 208 5.87 -31.38 -12.97
CA ASP A 208 6.75 -32.18 -12.11
C ASP A 208 8.03 -31.45 -11.73
N LEU A 209 8.55 -30.57 -12.59
CA LEU A 209 9.66 -29.67 -12.27
C LEU A 209 9.21 -28.59 -11.28
N LEU A 210 8.09 -27.92 -11.53
CA LEU A 210 7.55 -26.89 -10.62
C LEU A 210 7.31 -27.44 -9.21
N LYS A 211 6.83 -28.68 -9.08
CA LYS A 211 6.68 -29.35 -7.76
C LYS A 211 8.00 -29.56 -7.01
N LYS A 212 9.12 -29.60 -7.72
CA LYS A 212 10.47 -29.73 -7.13
C LYS A 212 11.13 -28.40 -6.83
N HIS A 213 10.51 -27.28 -7.23
CA HIS A 213 11.05 -25.96 -6.97
C HIS A 213 11.26 -25.75 -5.46
N PRO A 214 12.47 -25.39 -5.00
CA PRO A 214 12.75 -25.24 -3.57
C PRO A 214 11.93 -24.11 -2.92
N TYR A 215 11.58 -23.09 -3.69
CA TYR A 215 10.86 -21.88 -3.25
C TYR A 215 9.47 -21.77 -3.90
N ARG A 216 8.65 -22.82 -3.79
CA ARG A 216 7.35 -22.91 -4.49
C ARG A 216 6.35 -21.81 -4.18
N ASN A 217 6.48 -21.16 -3.03
CA ASN A 217 5.60 -20.07 -2.59
C ASN A 217 6.19 -18.69 -2.88
N CYS A 218 7.44 -18.59 -3.37
CA CYS A 218 7.99 -17.30 -3.78
C CYS A 218 7.12 -16.69 -4.87
N VAL A 219 6.86 -15.39 -4.73
CA VAL A 219 6.08 -14.61 -5.69
C VAL A 219 7.05 -14.02 -6.72
N TYR A 220 6.70 -14.16 -7.98
CA TYR A 220 7.44 -13.64 -9.12
C TYR A 220 6.52 -12.69 -9.92
N TYR A 221 7.08 -11.66 -10.51
CA TYR A 221 6.34 -10.68 -11.30
C TYR A 221 6.08 -11.16 -12.74
N ASP A 222 6.85 -12.12 -13.21
CA ASP A 222 6.62 -12.74 -14.50
C ASP A 222 7.14 -14.18 -14.56
N LEU A 223 6.78 -14.87 -15.63
CA LEU A 223 7.17 -16.26 -15.88
C LEU A 223 8.68 -16.39 -16.13
N GLU A 224 9.33 -15.36 -16.67
CA GLU A 224 10.75 -15.40 -16.98
C GLU A 224 11.59 -15.39 -15.71
N ASP A 225 11.21 -14.57 -14.73
CA ASP A 225 11.84 -14.56 -13.41
C ASP A 225 11.74 -15.91 -12.70
N LEU A 226 10.55 -16.53 -12.72
CA LEU A 226 10.36 -17.88 -12.16
C LEU A 226 11.24 -18.91 -12.89
N ILE A 227 11.31 -18.88 -14.24
CA ILE A 227 12.12 -19.81 -15.02
C ILE A 227 13.61 -19.64 -14.69
N VAL A 228 14.11 -18.41 -14.59
CA VAL A 228 15.52 -18.10 -14.29
C VAL A 228 15.91 -18.59 -12.89
N ASP A 229 15.00 -18.44 -11.91
CA ASP A 229 15.24 -18.93 -10.55
C ASP A 229 15.19 -20.47 -10.45
N HIS A 230 14.52 -21.13 -11.40
CA HIS A 230 14.40 -22.60 -11.46
C HIS A 230 15.31 -23.22 -12.53
N LYS A 231 16.57 -23.45 -12.22
CA LYS A 231 17.60 -23.93 -13.17
C LYS A 231 17.25 -25.20 -13.93
N GLU A 232 16.55 -26.15 -13.30
CA GLU A 232 16.16 -27.40 -13.99
C GLU A 232 15.06 -27.12 -15.02
N LEU A 233 14.09 -26.23 -14.71
CA LEU A 233 13.06 -25.80 -15.64
C LEU A 233 13.65 -25.00 -16.79
N GLU A 234 14.53 -24.06 -16.51
CA GLU A 234 15.26 -23.29 -17.52
C GLU A 234 16.01 -24.21 -18.49
N THR A 235 16.76 -25.19 -17.94
CA THR A 235 17.52 -26.16 -18.74
C THR A 235 16.59 -27.00 -19.61
N PHE A 236 15.48 -27.48 -19.07
CA PHE A 236 14.48 -28.26 -19.79
C PHE A 236 13.88 -27.46 -20.97
N LEU A 237 13.44 -26.23 -20.70
CA LEU A 237 12.84 -25.37 -21.73
C LEU A 237 13.83 -25.01 -22.83
N ASN A 238 15.09 -24.75 -22.48
CA ASN A 238 16.15 -24.50 -23.47
C ASN A 238 16.41 -25.70 -24.38
N GLN A 239 16.28 -26.93 -23.89
CA GLN A 239 16.40 -28.15 -24.72
C GLN A 239 15.22 -28.35 -25.67
N LYS A 240 14.04 -27.81 -25.32
CA LYS A 240 12.81 -27.95 -26.12
C LYS A 240 12.62 -26.85 -27.16
N ARG A 241 13.30 -25.72 -26.98
CA ARG A 241 13.26 -24.58 -27.93
C ARG A 241 14.05 -24.82 -29.21
N TYR A 242 14.89 -25.87 -29.26
CA TYR A 242 15.69 -26.31 -30.42
C TYR A 242 15.25 -27.70 -30.92
#